data_1af62c7d03055447d6169f4432cba2ab
#
_entry.id   1af62c7d03055447d6169f4432cba2ab
#
_cell.length_a   1.000
_cell.length_b   1.000
_cell.length_c   1.000
_cell.angle_alpha   90.00
_cell.angle_beta   90.00
_cell.angle_gamma   90.00
#
_symmetry.space_group_name_H-M   'P 1'
#
loop_
_entity.id
_entity.type
_entity.pdbx_description
1 polymer ?
#
loop_
_entity_poly.entity_id
_entity_poly.type
_entity_poly.pdbx_seq_one_letter_code
_entity_poly.pdbx_strand_id
1 'polypeptide(L)'
;HPEYAKAFGVDDFAAGFVRLEGGIILDFRIAWAMNIDTPGDTIILGTKGGLRIPSTDCWNGSVGGNMKIYKEIAGTQTETVIPILDSNFGALFDQKIRSFLDAVKYGDPVAVPSSQIIYNQAIIDGINRSAACGHEVTIEIPEI
;
A
#
# COMPACT_ATOMS: atom_id res chain seq x y z
N HIS A 1 -21.84 9.07 11.80
CA HIS A 1 -22.41 10.05 12.73
C HIS A 1 -22.13 11.48 12.22
N PRO A 2 -23.13 12.16 11.63
CA PRO A 2 -22.96 13.50 11.04
C PRO A 2 -22.44 14.56 12.00
N GLU A 3 -22.73 14.40 13.29
CA GLU A 3 -22.30 15.32 14.34
C GLU A 3 -20.77 15.34 14.53
N TYR A 4 -20.07 14.26 14.18
CA TYR A 4 -18.61 14.21 14.25
C TYR A 4 -17.94 14.71 12.97
N ALA A 5 -18.62 14.70 11.84
CA ALA A 5 -18.05 15.09 10.55
C ALA A 5 -17.53 16.54 10.54
N LYS A 6 -18.18 17.44 11.30
CA LYS A 6 -17.76 18.84 11.41
C LYS A 6 -16.45 19.05 12.18
N ALA A 7 -16.12 18.13 13.10
CA ALA A 7 -14.91 18.17 13.90
C ALA A 7 -13.76 17.37 13.25
N PHE A 8 -14.08 16.49 12.30
CA PHE A 8 -13.12 15.66 11.59
C PHE A 8 -12.62 16.44 10.35
N GLY A 9 -11.51 17.11 10.48
CA GLY A 9 -10.95 18.04 9.46
C GLY A 9 -10.02 17.39 8.44
N VAL A 10 -10.08 16.05 8.27
CA VAL A 10 -9.26 15.29 7.33
C VAL A 10 -10.12 14.29 6.57
N ASP A 11 -9.62 13.81 5.43
CA ASP A 11 -10.28 12.77 4.66
C ASP A 11 -10.21 11.43 5.39
N ASP A 12 -11.32 10.72 5.43
CA ASP A 12 -11.44 9.38 6.01
C ASP A 12 -11.55 8.27 4.94
N PHE A 13 -11.68 8.66 3.68
CA PHE A 13 -11.75 7.78 2.53
C PHE A 13 -11.07 8.40 1.32
N ALA A 14 -10.27 7.62 0.61
CA ALA A 14 -9.71 7.98 -0.69
C ALA A 14 -9.77 6.80 -1.66
N ALA A 15 -10.04 7.08 -2.93
CA ALA A 15 -9.99 6.11 -4.02
C ALA A 15 -9.50 6.79 -5.29
N GLY A 16 -8.76 6.06 -6.12
CA GLY A 16 -8.29 6.63 -7.38
C GLY A 16 -7.42 5.70 -8.20
N PHE A 17 -7.05 6.22 -9.38
CA PHE A 17 -6.10 5.60 -10.28
C PHE A 17 -4.89 6.51 -10.44
N VAL A 18 -3.69 5.94 -10.38
CA VAL A 18 -2.44 6.63 -10.69
C VAL A 18 -1.79 5.94 -11.87
N ARG A 19 -1.49 6.68 -12.93
CA ARG A 19 -0.71 6.16 -14.06
C ARG A 19 0.76 6.37 -13.79
N LEU A 20 1.50 5.29 -13.81
CA LEU A 20 2.94 5.30 -13.64
C LEU A 20 3.62 5.14 -15.00
N GLU A 21 4.89 5.49 -15.07
CA GLU A 21 5.71 5.26 -16.24
C GLU A 21 5.71 3.78 -16.67
N GLY A 22 5.83 3.50 -17.95
CA GLY A 22 5.78 2.14 -18.48
C GLY A 22 4.38 1.53 -18.59
N GLY A 23 3.31 2.32 -18.39
CA GLY A 23 1.93 1.88 -18.55
C GLY A 23 1.37 1.12 -17.35
N ILE A 24 2.03 1.22 -16.20
CA ILE A 24 1.55 0.61 -14.95
C ILE A 24 0.41 1.47 -14.38
N ILE A 25 -0.65 0.82 -13.94
CA ILE A 25 -1.78 1.47 -13.25
C ILE A 25 -1.78 1.02 -11.80
N LEU A 26 -1.81 1.99 -10.89
CA LEU A 26 -2.11 1.78 -9.49
C LEU A 26 -3.58 2.16 -9.24
N ASP A 27 -4.39 1.17 -8.92
CA ASP A 27 -5.76 1.34 -8.42
C ASP A 27 -5.75 1.16 -6.89
N PHE A 28 -6.35 2.09 -6.16
CA PHE A 28 -6.35 2.00 -4.71
C PHE A 28 -7.68 2.49 -4.12
N ARG A 29 -7.99 1.93 -2.96
CA ARG A 29 -9.00 2.42 -2.02
C ARG A 29 -8.43 2.33 -0.63
N ILE A 30 -8.55 3.42 0.11
CA ILE A 30 -8.08 3.52 1.49
C ILE A 30 -9.18 4.14 2.31
N ALA A 31 -9.47 3.58 3.47
CA ALA A 31 -10.41 4.14 4.42
C ALA A 31 -9.90 4.00 5.84
N TRP A 32 -10.18 4.98 6.66
CA TRP A 32 -10.00 4.88 8.10
C TRP A 32 -11.04 3.93 8.72
N ALA A 33 -12.30 4.08 8.31
CA ALA A 33 -13.40 3.23 8.73
C ALA A 33 -14.44 3.12 7.60
N MET A 34 -14.73 1.91 7.19
CA MET A 34 -15.81 1.60 6.26
C MET A 34 -16.73 0.55 6.87
N ASN A 35 -18.04 0.68 6.64
CA ASN A 35 -19.03 -0.33 7.00
C ASN A 35 -19.00 -1.48 5.97
N ILE A 36 -17.89 -2.16 5.86
CA ILE A 36 -17.65 -3.28 4.96
C ILE A 36 -16.80 -4.32 5.69
N ASP A 37 -17.07 -5.58 5.44
CA ASP A 37 -16.42 -6.73 6.07
C ASP A 37 -15.21 -7.25 5.30
N THR A 38 -14.93 -6.70 4.14
CA THR A 38 -13.84 -7.16 3.27
C THR A 38 -12.62 -6.26 3.43
N PRO A 39 -11.59 -6.70 4.16
CA PRO A 39 -10.30 -6.03 4.13
C PRO A 39 -9.74 -6.11 2.69
N GLY A 40 -9.13 -5.03 2.23
CA GLY A 40 -8.57 -4.99 0.88
C GLY A 40 -7.29 -5.82 0.76
N ASP A 41 -7.24 -6.72 -0.20
CA ASP A 41 -5.99 -7.38 -0.57
C ASP A 41 -5.17 -6.49 -1.51
N THR A 42 -3.86 -6.65 -1.50
CA THR A 42 -3.01 -6.11 -2.54
C THR A 42 -2.92 -7.11 -3.68
N ILE A 43 -3.35 -6.70 -4.88
CA ILE A 43 -3.32 -7.54 -6.09
C ILE A 43 -2.38 -6.90 -7.10
N ILE A 44 -1.42 -7.67 -7.57
CA ILE A 44 -0.51 -7.26 -8.65
C ILE A 44 -0.83 -8.12 -9.86
N LEU A 45 -1.22 -7.47 -10.96
CA LEU A 45 -1.52 -8.13 -12.24
C LEU A 45 -0.42 -7.78 -13.24
N GLY A 46 0.24 -8.80 -13.75
CA GLY A 46 1.29 -8.67 -14.75
C GLY A 46 1.02 -9.54 -15.98
N THR A 47 1.73 -9.27 -17.06
CA THR A 47 1.59 -10.03 -18.32
C THR A 47 2.04 -11.48 -18.23
N LYS A 48 2.79 -11.85 -17.20
CA LYS A 48 3.32 -13.21 -16.98
C LYS A 48 2.74 -13.90 -15.77
N GLY A 49 1.82 -13.27 -15.05
CA GLY A 49 1.20 -13.83 -13.87
C GLY A 49 0.64 -12.77 -12.94
N GLY A 50 0.10 -13.21 -11.82
CA GLY A 50 -0.50 -12.38 -10.79
C GLY A 50 -0.01 -12.75 -9.40
N LEU A 51 -0.10 -11.80 -8.49
CA LEU A 51 0.20 -11.97 -7.07
C LEU A 51 -0.94 -11.40 -6.24
N ARG A 52 -1.41 -12.16 -5.27
CA ARG A 52 -2.36 -11.71 -4.26
C ARG A 52 -1.68 -11.76 -2.91
N ILE A 53 -1.56 -10.60 -2.28
CA ILE A 53 -1.07 -10.45 -0.91
C ILE A 53 -2.29 -10.17 -0.03
N PRO A 54 -2.62 -11.05 0.92
CA PRO A 54 -3.77 -10.85 1.79
C PRO A 54 -3.57 -9.61 2.66
N SER A 55 -4.67 -8.96 2.99
CA SER A 55 -4.65 -7.84 3.94
C SER A 55 -4.14 -8.29 5.31
N THR A 56 -3.44 -7.40 5.97
CA THR A 56 -3.03 -7.57 7.37
C THR A 56 -3.76 -6.57 8.24
N ASP A 57 -4.31 -7.03 9.33
CA ASP A 57 -4.78 -6.18 10.41
C ASP A 57 -3.61 -5.93 11.36
N CYS A 58 -2.96 -4.78 11.16
CA CYS A 58 -1.78 -4.41 11.96
C CYS A 58 -2.07 -4.22 13.44
N TRP A 59 -3.33 -3.97 13.81
CA TRP A 59 -3.72 -3.69 15.19
C TRP A 59 -3.89 -4.95 16.02
N ASN A 60 -4.37 -6.02 15.43
CA ASN A 60 -4.59 -7.30 16.13
C ASN A 60 -3.64 -8.40 15.66
N GLY A 61 -2.77 -8.14 14.69
CA GLY A 61 -1.82 -9.10 14.15
C GLY A 61 -2.46 -10.20 13.29
N SER A 62 -3.72 -10.03 12.89
CA SER A 62 -4.37 -10.99 11.99
C SER A 62 -3.86 -10.86 10.57
N VAL A 63 -3.88 -11.96 9.85
CA VAL A 63 -3.54 -12.05 8.43
C VAL A 63 -4.70 -12.68 7.70
N GLY A 64 -5.17 -12.04 6.64
CA GLY A 64 -6.33 -12.46 5.86
C GLY A 64 -6.14 -13.74 5.03
N GLY A 65 -5.06 -14.49 5.24
CA GLY A 65 -4.80 -15.76 4.58
C GLY A 65 -3.39 -15.86 3.98
N ASN A 66 -3.20 -16.86 3.13
CA ASN A 66 -1.92 -17.12 2.48
C ASN A 66 -1.74 -16.24 1.23
N MET A 67 -0.51 -15.86 0.95
CA MET A 67 -0.14 -15.24 -0.32
C MET A 67 -0.33 -16.24 -1.46
N LYS A 68 -0.80 -15.77 -2.63
CA LYS A 68 -1.06 -16.60 -3.79
C LYS A 68 -0.36 -16.05 -5.02
N ILE A 69 0.27 -16.94 -5.77
CA ILE A 69 0.86 -16.65 -7.08
C ILE A 69 0.04 -17.36 -8.15
N TYR A 70 -0.34 -16.62 -9.18
CA TYR A 70 -1.08 -17.11 -10.34
C TYR A 70 -0.19 -17.05 -11.56
N LYS A 71 -0.03 -18.17 -12.27
CA LYS A 71 0.73 -18.22 -13.51
C LYS A 71 0.26 -19.38 -14.40
N GLU A 72 0.60 -19.30 -15.67
CA GLU A 72 0.42 -20.41 -16.60
C GLU A 72 1.63 -21.35 -16.55
N ILE A 73 1.38 -22.64 -16.45
CA ILE A 73 2.37 -23.71 -16.56
C ILE A 73 1.87 -24.70 -17.61
N ALA A 74 2.63 -24.90 -18.67
CA ALA A 74 2.30 -25.82 -19.77
C ALA A 74 0.88 -25.60 -20.34
N GLY A 75 0.48 -24.36 -20.55
CA GLY A 75 -0.84 -23.99 -21.07
C GLY A 75 -1.99 -24.07 -20.05
N THR A 76 -1.69 -24.35 -18.78
CA THR A 76 -2.70 -24.47 -17.73
C THR A 76 -2.54 -23.35 -16.69
N GLN A 77 -3.63 -22.66 -16.38
CA GLN A 77 -3.66 -21.70 -15.29
C GLN A 77 -3.49 -22.39 -13.94
N THR A 78 -2.55 -21.94 -13.15
CA THR A 78 -2.22 -22.54 -11.86
C THR A 78 -2.27 -21.51 -10.72
N GLU A 79 -2.56 -21.99 -9.52
CA GLU A 79 -2.45 -21.24 -8.27
C GLU A 79 -1.40 -21.91 -7.39
N THR A 80 -0.43 -21.13 -6.95
CA THR A 80 0.54 -21.55 -5.94
C THR A 80 0.25 -20.82 -4.65
N VAL A 81 -0.03 -21.57 -3.59
CA VAL A 81 -0.26 -21.03 -2.25
C VAL A 81 1.05 -20.98 -1.50
N ILE A 82 1.42 -19.80 -1.00
CA ILE A 82 2.60 -19.61 -0.16
C ILE A 82 2.10 -19.48 1.27
N PRO A 83 2.38 -20.49 2.14
CA PRO A 83 1.96 -20.43 3.53
C PRO A 83 2.69 -19.34 4.28
N ILE A 84 2.06 -18.81 5.31
CA ILE A 84 2.71 -17.90 6.25
C ILE A 84 3.75 -18.70 7.02
N LEU A 85 5.02 -18.32 6.86
CA LEU A 85 6.15 -19.00 7.52
C LEU A 85 6.49 -18.39 8.88
N ASP A 86 6.15 -17.12 9.08
CA ASP A 86 6.35 -16.39 10.31
C ASP A 86 5.15 -15.48 10.59
N SER A 87 4.59 -15.59 11.77
CA SER A 87 3.40 -14.83 12.20
C SER A 87 3.70 -13.87 13.37
N ASN A 88 4.97 -13.58 13.66
CA ASN A 88 5.33 -12.68 14.74
C ASN A 88 5.15 -11.20 14.35
N PHE A 89 3.91 -10.79 14.15
CA PHE A 89 3.55 -9.41 13.81
C PHE A 89 3.76 -8.43 14.97
N GLY A 90 3.79 -8.90 16.22
CA GLY A 90 4.05 -8.07 17.39
C GLY A 90 5.41 -7.40 17.40
N ALA A 91 6.40 -7.97 16.69
CA ALA A 91 7.74 -7.42 16.57
C ALA A 91 7.92 -6.41 15.42
N LEU A 92 6.94 -6.19 14.55
CA LEU A 92 7.10 -5.33 13.37
C LEU A 92 7.39 -3.88 13.73
N PHE A 93 6.70 -3.34 14.72
CA PHE A 93 6.93 -1.97 15.19
C PHE A 93 8.30 -1.82 15.85
N ASP A 94 8.71 -2.79 16.66
CA ASP A 94 10.04 -2.83 17.28
C ASP A 94 11.14 -2.93 16.23
N GLN A 95 10.97 -3.77 15.23
CA GLN A 95 11.92 -3.91 14.11
C GLN A 95 12.02 -2.62 13.30
N LYS A 96 10.91 -1.94 13.03
CA LYS A 96 10.88 -0.66 12.33
C LYS A 96 11.66 0.42 13.10
N ILE A 97 11.41 0.55 14.41
CA ILE A 97 12.09 1.52 15.26
C ILE A 97 13.58 1.16 15.38
N ARG A 98 13.90 -0.10 15.57
CA ARG A 98 15.29 -0.59 15.65
C ARG A 98 16.06 -0.29 14.38
N SER A 99 15.51 -0.60 13.21
CA SER A 99 16.13 -0.30 11.92
C SER A 99 16.47 1.19 11.77
N PHE A 100 15.59 2.07 12.21
CA PHE A 100 15.87 3.51 12.21
C PHE A 100 16.99 3.88 13.19
N LEU A 101 16.97 3.33 14.41
CA LEU A 101 18.02 3.59 15.41
C LEU A 101 19.39 3.07 14.97
N ASP A 102 19.42 1.92 14.31
CA ASP A 102 20.65 1.34 13.77
C ASP A 102 21.23 2.19 12.63
N ALA A 103 20.36 2.72 11.76
CA ALA A 103 20.78 3.69 10.74
C ALA A 103 21.39 4.97 11.36
N VAL A 104 20.79 5.49 12.41
CA VAL A 104 21.31 6.69 13.10
C VAL A 104 22.63 6.38 13.84
N LYS A 105 22.71 5.23 14.49
CA LYS A 105 23.85 4.88 15.37
C LYS A 105 25.05 4.34 14.62
N TYR A 106 24.82 3.56 13.59
CA TYR A 106 25.88 2.80 12.89
C TYR A 106 26.11 3.30 11.46
N GLY A 107 25.23 4.19 10.94
CA GLY A 107 25.29 4.63 9.55
C GLY A 107 24.74 3.60 8.56
N ASP A 108 23.94 2.65 9.02
CA ASP A 108 23.33 1.65 8.17
C ASP A 108 22.35 2.32 7.17
N PRO A 109 22.18 1.74 5.97
CA PRO A 109 21.20 2.23 5.03
C PRO A 109 19.79 2.19 5.62
N VAL A 110 19.03 3.27 5.49
CA VAL A 110 17.62 3.27 5.89
C VAL A 110 16.82 2.39 4.95
N ALA A 111 15.87 1.62 5.50
CA ALA A 111 15.03 0.71 4.73
C ALA A 111 14.20 1.44 3.66
N VAL A 112 13.74 2.66 3.96
CA VAL A 112 13.01 3.52 3.03
C VAL A 112 13.67 4.90 3.02
N PRO A 113 14.51 5.21 2.04
CA PRO A 113 15.20 6.50 1.96
C PRO A 113 14.22 7.65 1.61
N SER A 114 14.59 8.85 2.01
CA SER A 114 13.76 10.06 1.78
C SER A 114 13.45 10.27 0.29
N SER A 115 14.38 9.92 -0.60
CA SER A 115 14.18 9.95 -2.05
C SER A 115 13.03 9.06 -2.55
N GLN A 116 12.68 8.00 -1.82
CA GLN A 116 11.49 7.18 -2.13
C GLN A 116 10.22 7.73 -1.48
N ILE A 117 10.34 8.32 -0.30
CA ILE A 117 9.18 8.89 0.41
C ILE A 117 8.58 10.06 -0.34
N ILE A 118 9.41 10.87 -1.01
CA ILE A 118 8.94 12.04 -1.76
C ILE A 118 7.99 11.66 -2.91
N TYR A 119 8.16 10.49 -3.54
CA TYR A 119 7.24 9.99 -4.55
C TYR A 119 5.84 9.74 -3.96
N ASN A 120 5.78 9.12 -2.80
CA ASN A 120 4.49 8.87 -2.13
C ASN A 120 3.80 10.20 -1.79
N GLN A 121 4.55 11.17 -1.30
CA GLN A 121 4.00 12.49 -0.96
C GLN A 121 3.50 13.22 -2.21
N ALA A 122 4.25 13.18 -3.31
CA ALA A 122 3.85 13.79 -4.58
C ALA A 122 2.58 13.13 -5.16
N ILE A 123 2.44 11.80 -5.02
CA ILE A 123 1.24 11.07 -5.42
C ILE A 123 0.04 11.51 -4.58
N ILE A 124 0.18 11.60 -3.26
CA ILE A 124 -0.89 12.06 -2.36
C ILE A 124 -1.33 13.48 -2.70
N ASP A 125 -0.38 14.39 -2.95
CA ASP A 125 -0.69 15.76 -3.39
C ASP A 125 -1.43 15.75 -4.74
N GLY A 126 -0.97 14.94 -5.69
CA GLY A 126 -1.63 14.77 -6.98
C GLY A 126 -3.06 14.28 -6.86
N ILE A 127 -3.32 13.32 -5.97
CA ILE A 127 -4.68 12.83 -5.68
C ILE A 127 -5.56 13.96 -5.16
N ASN A 128 -5.09 14.74 -4.20
CA ASN A 128 -5.83 15.88 -3.64
C ASN A 128 -6.13 16.94 -4.70
N ARG A 129 -5.15 17.28 -5.55
CA ARG A 129 -5.36 18.23 -6.67
C ARG A 129 -6.35 17.70 -7.69
N SER A 130 -6.26 16.41 -8.05
CA SER A 130 -7.19 15.77 -8.97
C SER A 130 -8.62 15.76 -8.41
N ALA A 131 -8.78 15.43 -7.15
CA ALA A 131 -10.09 15.47 -6.48
C ALA A 131 -10.68 16.89 -6.47
N ALA A 132 -9.87 17.92 -6.22
CA ALA A 132 -10.30 19.31 -6.18
C ALA A 132 -10.72 19.85 -7.56
N CYS A 133 -10.01 19.47 -8.64
CA CYS A 133 -10.31 19.96 -9.99
C CYS A 133 -11.22 19.04 -10.82
N GLY A 134 -11.46 17.81 -10.37
CA GLY A 134 -12.37 16.85 -11.02
C GLY A 134 -11.82 16.21 -12.29
N HIS A 135 -10.51 16.26 -12.51
CA HIS A 135 -9.84 15.61 -13.65
C HIS A 135 -8.43 15.15 -13.30
N GLU A 136 -7.83 14.34 -14.17
CA GLU A 136 -6.45 13.87 -14.03
C GLU A 136 -5.46 15.04 -14.02
N VAL A 137 -4.46 14.96 -13.15
CA VAL A 137 -3.37 15.94 -13.05
C VAL A 137 -2.01 15.28 -13.20
N THR A 138 -1.07 16.00 -13.79
CA THR A 138 0.32 15.55 -13.84
C THR A 138 0.96 15.71 -12.48
N ILE A 139 1.70 14.68 -12.05
CA ILE A 139 2.48 14.69 -10.82
C ILE A 139 3.93 15.00 -11.16
N GLU A 140 4.46 16.06 -10.60
CA GLU A 140 5.87 16.41 -10.66
C GLU A 140 6.56 15.93 -9.40
N ILE A 141 7.66 15.19 -9.57
CA ILE A 141 8.45 14.71 -8.44
C ILE A 141 9.49 15.77 -8.13
N PRO A 142 9.50 16.36 -6.93
CA PRO A 142 10.52 17.33 -6.53
C PRO A 142 11.91 16.70 -6.56
N GLU A 143 12.90 17.44 -7.05
CA GLU A 143 14.31 17.10 -6.90
C GLU A 143 14.71 17.30 -5.43
N ILE A 144 15.48 16.34 -4.86
CA ILE A 144 16.00 16.38 -3.50
C ILE A 144 17.52 16.52 -3.54
#